data_82c33c027d74ceddef084715de1822c7
#
_entry.id   82c33c027d74ceddef084715de1822c7
#
_cell.length_a   1.000
_cell.length_b   1.000
_cell.length_c   1.000
_cell.angle_alpha   90.00
_cell.angle_beta   90.00
_cell.angle_gamma   90.00
#
_symmetry.space_group_name_H-M   'P 1'
#
loop_
_entity.id
_entity.type
_entity.pdbx_description
1 polymer ?
#
loop_
_entity_poly.entity_id
_entity_poly.type
_entity_poly.pdbx_seq_one_letter_code
_entity_poly.pdbx_strand_id
1 'polypeptide(L)'
;MLPPDHEPTQSDDAARAGWLYYVAGMTQDQIARELGVSRQRAQRLVSRAMAEGLIHVRLEHRIGACLELEQALTERFGLTRCRVSPALGAGHDAVQGVAPAAAAELERFLRMPEPLVIALGTGRAMRGMVDALTALEAPQHRLVSLIGNIAPDGSASFFDVIMRIADKVHAPHYPMPVPVISETPEENAAFQALRPVRQVRELAKAADVTFVGVGQMSDDAPLLADRFVQPSELAQMQRQGAVGEVAGWVFDREGVYLEHGNNSRVGGVRIAAGQTRPVIGIAAGPSKAPAIRAALVGRILNGLVTDENTARAVLARN
;
A
#
# COMPACT_ATOMS: atom_id res chain seq x y z
N MET A 1 4.89 6.96 41.76
CA MET A 1 6.28 6.52 42.01
C MET A 1 6.80 5.96 40.70
N LEU A 2 7.65 6.72 39.98
CA LEU A 2 8.27 6.25 38.74
C LEU A 2 9.30 5.18 39.09
N PRO A 3 9.45 4.09 38.30
CA PRO A 3 10.49 3.11 38.56
C PRO A 3 11.87 3.74 38.39
N PRO A 4 12.87 3.33 39.20
CA PRO A 4 14.22 3.88 39.13
C PRO A 4 14.96 3.34 37.91
N ASP A 5 15.79 4.20 37.32
CA ASP A 5 16.90 3.93 36.40
C ASP A 5 16.58 3.10 35.14
N HIS A 6 15.89 3.72 34.18
CA HIS A 6 16.00 3.31 32.79
C HIS A 6 17.21 4.03 32.18
N GLU A 7 18.30 3.31 31.93
CA GLU A 7 19.34 3.83 31.04
C GLU A 7 18.68 4.17 29.68
N PRO A 8 18.90 5.39 29.16
CA PRO A 8 18.28 5.80 27.89
C PRO A 8 18.65 4.80 26.77
N THR A 9 17.64 4.24 26.15
CA THR A 9 17.86 3.35 24.99
C THR A 9 18.26 4.17 23.76
N GLN A 10 18.85 3.51 22.75
CA GLN A 10 19.15 4.20 21.50
C GLN A 10 17.88 4.74 20.81
N SER A 11 16.70 4.15 21.08
CA SER A 11 15.42 4.64 20.59
C SER A 11 14.96 5.88 21.36
N ASP A 12 15.26 6.00 22.65
CA ASP A 12 14.97 7.22 23.43
C ASP A 12 15.79 8.40 22.93
N ASP A 13 17.09 8.19 22.64
CA ASP A 13 17.95 9.20 22.01
C ASP A 13 17.40 9.64 20.65
N ALA A 14 16.94 8.69 19.83
CA ALA A 14 16.36 8.99 18.52
C ALA A 14 15.04 9.75 18.66
N ALA A 15 14.15 9.32 19.55
CA ALA A 15 12.87 9.98 19.82
C ALA A 15 13.08 11.42 20.29
N ARG A 16 14.05 11.64 21.21
CA ARG A 16 14.40 12.97 21.72
C ARG A 16 14.97 13.85 20.60
N ALA A 17 15.86 13.34 19.77
CA ALA A 17 16.41 14.09 18.65
C ALA A 17 15.32 14.45 17.61
N GLY A 18 14.40 13.53 17.33
CA GLY A 18 13.25 13.77 16.48
C GLY A 18 12.33 14.85 17.06
N TRP A 19 12.01 14.79 18.35
CA TRP A 19 11.21 15.82 19.03
C TRP A 19 11.85 17.21 18.92
N LEU A 20 13.16 17.32 19.22
CA LEU A 20 13.87 18.59 19.13
C LEU A 20 13.89 19.15 17.71
N TYR A 21 13.99 18.28 16.68
CA TYR A 21 13.98 18.69 15.29
C TYR A 21 12.59 19.11 14.81
N TYR A 22 11.58 18.25 14.95
CA TYR A 22 10.27 18.46 14.33
C TYR A 22 9.31 19.32 15.18
N VAL A 23 9.44 19.30 16.51
CA VAL A 23 8.54 20.05 17.40
C VAL A 23 9.18 21.34 17.89
N ALA A 24 10.44 21.28 18.33
CA ALA A 24 11.15 22.47 18.79
C ALA A 24 11.80 23.30 17.68
N GLY A 25 11.83 22.78 16.42
CA GLY A 25 12.39 23.49 15.28
C GLY A 25 13.92 23.69 15.33
N MET A 26 14.61 22.86 16.10
CA MET A 26 16.07 22.98 16.28
C MET A 26 16.81 22.47 15.05
N THR A 27 17.91 23.15 14.71
CA THR A 27 18.87 22.66 13.73
C THR A 27 19.68 21.48 14.24
N GLN A 28 20.27 20.68 13.36
CA GLN A 28 21.13 19.56 13.75
C GLN A 28 22.32 19.99 14.64
N ASP A 29 22.83 21.19 14.46
CA ASP A 29 23.90 21.75 15.30
C ASP A 29 23.43 22.12 16.72
N GLN A 30 22.19 22.59 16.84
CA GLN A 30 21.58 22.86 18.13
C GLN A 30 21.26 21.55 18.87
N ILE A 31 20.70 20.56 18.18
CA ILE A 31 20.44 19.22 18.71
C ILE A 31 21.73 18.54 19.17
N ALA A 32 22.81 18.67 18.39
CA ALA A 32 24.13 18.12 18.76
C ALA A 32 24.62 18.70 20.09
N ARG A 33 24.48 20.00 20.27
CA ARG A 33 24.85 20.69 21.53
C ARG A 33 23.97 20.28 22.69
N GLU A 34 22.68 20.23 22.47
CA GLU A 34 21.67 19.87 23.51
C GLU A 34 21.86 18.43 24.00
N LEU A 35 22.13 17.50 23.10
CA LEU A 35 22.32 16.09 23.44
C LEU A 35 23.78 15.72 23.77
N GLY A 36 24.74 16.65 23.69
CA GLY A 36 26.15 16.38 23.93
C GLY A 36 26.78 15.41 22.92
N VAL A 37 26.33 15.42 21.67
CA VAL A 37 26.77 14.52 20.59
C VAL A 37 27.36 15.28 19.40
N SER A 38 28.01 14.58 18.47
CA SER A 38 28.44 15.21 17.23
C SER A 38 27.23 15.52 16.31
N ARG A 39 27.37 16.54 15.44
CA ARG A 39 26.35 16.89 14.43
C ARG A 39 25.95 15.68 13.59
N GLN A 40 26.93 14.87 13.17
CA GLN A 40 26.68 13.67 12.39
C GLN A 40 25.86 12.62 13.17
N ARG A 41 26.09 12.51 14.48
CA ARG A 41 25.28 11.63 15.35
C ARG A 41 23.87 12.18 15.52
N ALA A 42 23.72 13.49 15.74
CA ALA A 42 22.40 14.13 15.80
C ALA A 42 21.59 13.91 14.51
N GLN A 43 22.21 14.09 13.34
CA GLN A 43 21.57 13.81 12.06
C GLN A 43 21.13 12.34 11.96
N ARG A 44 21.97 11.38 12.34
CA ARG A 44 21.61 9.95 12.33
C ARG A 44 20.46 9.63 13.30
N LEU A 45 20.42 10.25 14.47
CA LEU A 45 19.35 10.08 15.44
C LEU A 45 18.02 10.61 14.90
N VAL A 46 17.99 11.79 14.30
CA VAL A 46 16.78 12.32 13.64
C VAL A 46 16.30 11.41 12.51
N SER A 47 17.21 10.95 11.64
CA SER A 47 16.86 10.03 10.55
C SER A 47 16.33 8.70 11.09
N ARG A 48 16.90 8.21 12.19
CA ARG A 48 16.47 6.99 12.87
C ARG A 48 15.06 7.12 13.47
N ALA A 49 14.75 8.28 14.07
CA ALA A 49 13.42 8.54 14.61
C ALA A 49 12.32 8.40 13.55
N MET A 50 12.59 8.85 12.32
CA MET A 50 11.69 8.67 11.19
C MET A 50 11.64 7.22 10.72
N ALA A 51 12.80 6.57 10.55
CA ALA A 51 12.90 5.21 10.04
C ALA A 51 12.25 4.17 10.99
N GLU A 52 12.33 4.38 12.31
CA GLU A 52 11.70 3.54 13.32
C GLU A 52 10.23 3.91 13.61
N GLY A 53 9.67 4.93 12.92
CA GLY A 53 8.30 5.37 13.12
C GLY A 53 8.03 6.03 14.46
N LEU A 54 9.08 6.54 15.15
CA LEU A 54 8.95 7.24 16.42
C LEU A 54 8.37 8.66 16.24
N ILE A 55 8.49 9.20 15.02
CA ILE A 55 7.93 10.49 14.60
C ILE A 55 7.16 10.29 13.30
N HIS A 56 5.92 10.78 13.28
CA HIS A 56 5.10 10.87 12.08
C HIS A 56 4.94 12.33 11.67
N VAL A 57 5.36 12.68 10.45
CA VAL A 57 5.18 14.03 9.90
C VAL A 57 3.97 14.01 8.97
N ARG A 58 3.02 14.91 9.22
CA ARG A 58 1.80 15.05 8.41
C ARG A 58 1.72 16.46 7.82
N LEU A 59 1.49 16.54 6.52
CA LEU A 59 1.18 17.79 5.84
C LEU A 59 -0.34 17.97 5.80
N GLU A 60 -0.87 18.97 6.51
CA GLU A 60 -2.31 19.26 6.51
C GLU A 60 -2.70 20.30 5.45
N HIS A 61 -1.73 21.07 4.97
CA HIS A 61 -1.97 22.04 3.91
C HIS A 61 -2.07 21.36 2.53
N ARG A 62 -3.12 21.72 1.77
CA ARG A 62 -3.31 21.18 0.42
C ARG A 62 -2.58 22.08 -0.59
N ILE A 63 -1.60 21.51 -1.28
CA ILE A 63 -0.81 22.20 -2.31
C ILE A 63 -1.66 22.37 -3.57
N GLY A 64 -1.76 23.61 -4.11
CA GLY A 64 -2.61 23.94 -5.26
C GLY A 64 -2.36 23.05 -6.48
N ALA A 65 -1.08 22.83 -6.86
CA ALA A 65 -0.72 21.95 -7.97
C ALA A 65 -1.17 20.49 -7.77
N CYS A 66 -1.15 19.98 -6.54
CA CYS A 66 -1.68 18.63 -6.23
C CYS A 66 -3.20 18.60 -6.40
N LEU A 67 -3.91 19.66 -5.98
CA LEU A 67 -5.37 19.77 -6.14
C LEU A 67 -5.81 19.79 -7.60
N GLU A 68 -5.09 20.54 -8.45
CA GLU A 68 -5.35 20.56 -9.89
C GLU A 68 -5.20 19.17 -10.52
N LEU A 69 -4.17 18.43 -10.12
CA LEU A 69 -3.96 17.06 -10.58
C LEU A 69 -5.02 16.08 -10.03
N GLU A 70 -5.45 16.23 -8.76
CA GLU A 70 -6.57 15.48 -8.19
C GLU A 70 -7.84 15.70 -9.01
N GLN A 71 -8.14 16.95 -9.34
CA GLN A 71 -9.31 17.31 -10.13
C GLN A 71 -9.22 16.73 -11.55
N ALA A 72 -8.11 16.94 -12.24
CA ALA A 72 -7.91 16.43 -13.61
C ALA A 72 -8.03 14.89 -13.70
N LEU A 73 -7.47 14.16 -12.73
CA LEU A 73 -7.62 12.70 -12.64
C LEU A 73 -9.06 12.29 -12.36
N THR A 74 -9.74 13.01 -11.46
CA THR A 74 -11.13 12.74 -11.10
C THR A 74 -12.05 12.95 -12.28
N GLU A 75 -11.90 14.04 -13.01
CA GLU A 75 -12.70 14.36 -14.21
C GLU A 75 -12.46 13.36 -15.33
N ARG A 76 -11.17 13.02 -15.58
CA ARG A 76 -10.81 12.13 -16.69
C ARG A 76 -11.26 10.70 -16.50
N PHE A 77 -11.18 10.17 -15.27
CA PHE A 77 -11.43 8.75 -14.97
C PHE A 77 -12.68 8.51 -14.12
N GLY A 78 -13.42 9.55 -13.74
CA GLY A 78 -14.63 9.43 -12.91
C GLY A 78 -14.34 8.91 -11.50
N LEU A 79 -13.25 9.39 -10.86
CA LEU A 79 -12.83 8.86 -9.56
C LEU A 79 -13.75 9.34 -8.44
N THR A 80 -14.09 8.44 -7.54
CA THR A 80 -14.81 8.75 -6.30
C THR A 80 -13.89 9.32 -5.22
N ARG A 81 -12.59 8.99 -5.31
CA ARG A 81 -11.53 9.41 -4.39
C ARG A 81 -10.23 9.64 -5.16
N CYS A 82 -9.59 10.77 -4.95
CA CYS A 82 -8.27 11.04 -5.50
C CYS A 82 -7.43 11.82 -4.49
N ARG A 83 -6.19 11.42 -4.30
CA ARG A 83 -5.19 12.13 -3.51
C ARG A 83 -3.87 12.15 -4.25
N VAL A 84 -3.30 13.34 -4.39
CA VAL A 84 -1.98 13.55 -4.99
C VAL A 84 -1.07 14.18 -3.96
N SER A 85 0.01 13.47 -3.61
CA SER A 85 1.04 13.98 -2.72
C SER A 85 2.12 14.72 -3.49
N PRO A 86 2.81 15.70 -2.87
CA PRO A 86 4.00 16.31 -3.47
C PRO A 86 5.07 15.24 -3.78
N ALA A 87 5.78 15.40 -4.89
CA ALA A 87 6.88 14.53 -5.24
C ALA A 87 8.09 14.79 -4.32
N LEU A 88 8.76 13.72 -3.87
CA LEU A 88 9.96 13.83 -3.01
C LEU A 88 11.24 14.21 -3.76
N GLY A 89 11.20 14.28 -5.10
CA GLY A 89 12.39 14.52 -5.93
C GLY A 89 13.16 13.26 -6.29
N ALA A 90 14.22 13.43 -7.09
CA ALA A 90 15.03 12.32 -7.57
C ALA A 90 15.78 11.62 -6.43
N GLY A 91 15.89 10.29 -6.51
CA GLY A 91 16.65 9.48 -5.55
C GLY A 91 15.86 9.07 -4.30
N HIS A 92 14.60 9.47 -4.16
CA HIS A 92 13.73 9.02 -3.07
C HIS A 92 12.73 7.98 -3.56
N ASP A 93 12.35 7.05 -2.68
CA ASP A 93 11.28 6.11 -2.97
C ASP A 93 9.93 6.85 -3.00
N ALA A 94 9.28 6.84 -4.16
CA ALA A 94 7.99 7.49 -4.35
C ALA A 94 6.91 6.98 -3.38
N VAL A 95 7.02 5.72 -2.92
CA VAL A 95 6.10 5.13 -1.92
C VAL A 95 6.16 5.90 -0.61
N GLN A 96 7.33 6.37 -0.18
CA GLN A 96 7.45 7.17 1.06
C GLN A 96 6.66 8.48 0.98
N GLY A 97 6.58 9.09 -0.21
CA GLY A 97 5.83 10.34 -0.42
C GLY A 97 4.32 10.17 -0.35
N VAL A 98 3.79 8.99 -0.73
CA VAL A 98 2.34 8.75 -0.76
C VAL A 98 1.83 8.05 0.51
N ALA A 99 2.69 7.42 1.29
CA ALA A 99 2.30 6.65 2.46
C ALA A 99 1.48 7.46 3.48
N PRO A 100 1.86 8.71 3.87
CA PRO A 100 1.07 9.51 4.80
C PRO A 100 -0.34 9.87 4.27
N ALA A 101 -0.45 10.17 2.96
CA ALA A 101 -1.74 10.49 2.35
C ALA A 101 -2.63 9.24 2.25
N ALA A 102 -2.05 8.08 1.94
CA ALA A 102 -2.74 6.81 1.93
C ALA A 102 -3.23 6.41 3.33
N ALA A 103 -2.39 6.58 4.36
CA ALA A 103 -2.77 6.36 5.76
C ALA A 103 -3.93 7.28 6.16
N ALA A 104 -3.86 8.57 5.83
CA ALA A 104 -4.93 9.53 6.11
C ALA A 104 -6.25 9.17 5.41
N GLU A 105 -6.20 8.63 4.19
CA GLU A 105 -7.41 8.16 3.49
C GLU A 105 -8.00 6.91 4.16
N LEU A 106 -7.16 5.97 4.60
CA LEU A 106 -7.62 4.79 5.37
C LEU A 106 -8.19 5.18 6.73
N GLU A 107 -7.53 6.11 7.47
CA GLU A 107 -8.02 6.61 8.76
C GLU A 107 -9.44 7.19 8.68
N ARG A 108 -9.81 7.81 7.55
CA ARG A 108 -11.18 8.33 7.38
C ARG A 108 -12.23 7.24 7.45
N PHE A 109 -11.96 6.05 6.89
CA PHE A 109 -12.85 4.90 7.00
C PHE A 109 -12.80 4.27 8.39
N LEU A 110 -11.61 4.14 8.98
CA LEU A 110 -11.44 3.60 10.32
C LEU A 110 -12.10 4.45 11.43
N ARG A 111 -12.31 5.75 11.19
CA ARG A 111 -13.01 6.66 12.11
C ARG A 111 -14.53 6.70 11.91
N MET A 112 -15.07 5.97 10.94
CA MET A 112 -16.52 5.87 10.76
C MET A 112 -17.12 5.06 11.91
N PRO A 113 -18.24 5.51 12.50
CA PRO A 113 -18.88 4.77 13.59
C PRO A 113 -19.60 3.51 13.10
N GLU A 114 -20.05 3.49 11.84
CA GLU A 114 -20.73 2.35 11.25
C GLU A 114 -19.73 1.22 10.97
N PRO A 115 -20.08 -0.03 11.31
CA PRO A 115 -19.25 -1.19 10.99
C PRO A 115 -19.00 -1.33 9.49
N LEU A 116 -17.73 -1.40 9.09
CA LEU A 116 -17.32 -1.59 7.70
C LEU A 116 -16.51 -2.88 7.54
N VAL A 117 -16.61 -3.47 6.36
CA VAL A 117 -15.65 -4.47 5.87
C VAL A 117 -14.63 -3.76 4.99
N ILE A 118 -13.37 -3.76 5.41
CA ILE A 118 -12.25 -3.10 4.73
C ILE A 118 -11.37 -4.19 4.12
N ALA A 119 -11.34 -4.27 2.78
CA ALA A 119 -10.49 -5.22 2.08
C ALA A 119 -9.13 -4.61 1.76
N LEU A 120 -8.09 -5.39 1.97
CA LEU A 120 -6.70 -4.97 1.86
C LEU A 120 -5.93 -5.89 0.90
N GLY A 121 -5.27 -5.28 -0.08
CA GLY A 121 -4.20 -5.93 -0.83
C GLY A 121 -2.91 -5.99 -0.02
N THR A 122 -1.82 -6.33 -0.70
CA THR A 122 -0.47 -6.40 -0.14
C THR A 122 0.52 -5.59 -0.97
N GLY A 123 1.79 -5.62 -0.59
CA GLY A 123 2.88 -4.98 -1.31
C GLY A 123 3.46 -3.75 -0.61
N ARG A 124 4.52 -3.20 -1.21
CA ARG A 124 5.33 -2.12 -0.64
C ARG A 124 4.51 -0.87 -0.30
N ALA A 125 3.63 -0.45 -1.22
CA ALA A 125 2.78 0.72 -1.01
C ALA A 125 1.76 0.52 0.12
N MET A 126 1.16 -0.67 0.20
CA MET A 126 0.23 -1.04 1.27
C MET A 126 0.94 -1.10 2.62
N ARG A 127 2.14 -1.66 2.66
CA ARG A 127 2.97 -1.68 3.86
C ARG A 127 3.31 -0.26 4.32
N GLY A 128 3.78 0.60 3.41
CA GLY A 128 4.07 2.01 3.71
C GLY A 128 2.85 2.74 4.28
N MET A 129 1.66 2.52 3.71
CA MET A 129 0.40 3.06 4.25
C MET A 129 0.16 2.62 5.70
N VAL A 130 0.30 1.32 5.99
CA VAL A 130 0.08 0.78 7.34
C VAL A 130 1.16 1.26 8.31
N ASP A 131 2.41 1.35 7.88
CA ASP A 131 3.51 1.86 8.72
C ASP A 131 3.28 3.35 9.08
N ALA A 132 2.73 4.15 8.16
CA ALA A 132 2.38 5.57 8.38
C ALA A 132 1.06 5.78 9.16
N LEU A 133 0.26 4.73 9.35
CA LEU A 133 -0.99 4.81 10.11
C LEU A 133 -0.69 5.02 11.58
N THR A 134 -1.35 6.00 12.20
CA THR A 134 -1.32 6.17 13.65
C THR A 134 -2.18 5.10 14.33
N ALA A 135 -1.75 4.64 15.50
CA ALA A 135 -2.55 3.70 16.30
C ALA A 135 -3.89 4.34 16.66
N LEU A 136 -4.98 3.60 16.45
CA LEU A 136 -6.33 4.03 16.79
C LEU A 136 -7.22 2.82 17.09
N GLU A 137 -8.23 2.99 17.93
CA GLU A 137 -9.18 1.93 18.24
C GLU A 137 -10.33 1.92 17.21
N ALA A 138 -10.50 0.81 16.52
CA ALA A 138 -11.54 0.63 15.52
C ALA A 138 -12.14 -0.80 15.52
N PRO A 139 -12.50 -1.35 16.71
CA PRO A 139 -12.93 -2.75 16.86
C PRO A 139 -14.25 -3.07 16.14
N GLN A 140 -15.03 -2.04 15.74
CA GLN A 140 -16.29 -2.21 15.04
C GLN A 140 -16.12 -2.67 13.59
N HIS A 141 -14.94 -2.47 12.97
CA HIS A 141 -14.67 -2.85 11.57
C HIS A 141 -14.16 -4.28 11.46
N ARG A 142 -14.20 -4.83 10.24
CA ARG A 142 -13.60 -6.11 9.88
C ARG A 142 -12.60 -5.90 8.76
N LEU A 143 -11.38 -6.35 8.98
CA LEU A 143 -10.30 -6.28 7.99
C LEU A 143 -10.21 -7.61 7.27
N VAL A 144 -10.16 -7.63 5.94
CA VAL A 144 -10.04 -8.86 5.15
C VAL A 144 -8.96 -8.76 4.10
N SER A 145 -8.13 -9.81 3.96
CA SER A 145 -7.12 -9.88 2.91
C SER A 145 -7.73 -10.25 1.57
N LEU A 146 -7.33 -9.56 0.51
CA LEU A 146 -7.67 -9.89 -0.87
C LEU A 146 -6.75 -10.94 -1.49
N ILE A 147 -5.58 -11.16 -0.92
CA ILE A 147 -4.54 -11.99 -1.51
C ILE A 147 -4.14 -13.09 -0.53
N GLY A 148 -3.67 -14.21 -1.06
CA GLY A 148 -3.11 -15.30 -0.28
C GLY A 148 -1.92 -14.84 0.55
N ASN A 149 -1.68 -15.48 1.69
CA ASN A 149 -0.61 -15.12 2.62
C ASN A 149 0.53 -16.14 2.68
N ILE A 150 0.52 -17.15 1.83
CA ILE A 150 1.57 -18.17 1.74
C ILE A 150 2.41 -17.91 0.48
N ALA A 151 3.72 -17.71 0.66
CA ALA A 151 4.68 -17.59 -0.44
C ALA A 151 5.00 -18.96 -1.06
N PRO A 152 5.59 -19.02 -2.28
CA PRO A 152 5.88 -20.30 -2.96
C PRO A 152 6.79 -21.26 -2.18
N ASP A 153 7.62 -20.76 -1.28
CA ASP A 153 8.49 -21.56 -0.40
C ASP A 153 7.82 -22.00 0.89
N GLY A 154 6.51 -21.75 1.06
CA GLY A 154 5.73 -22.05 2.24
C GLY A 154 5.86 -21.04 3.39
N SER A 155 6.69 -20.02 3.24
CA SER A 155 6.79 -18.94 4.23
C SER A 155 5.58 -18.01 4.22
N ALA A 156 5.41 -17.21 5.28
CA ALA A 156 4.44 -16.12 5.25
C ALA A 156 4.85 -15.06 4.22
N SER A 157 3.90 -14.52 3.49
CA SER A 157 4.16 -13.45 2.52
C SER A 157 4.82 -12.25 3.21
N PHE A 158 5.97 -11.81 2.68
CA PHE A 158 6.78 -10.74 3.28
C PHE A 158 6.03 -9.40 3.41
N PHE A 159 5.08 -9.16 2.50
CA PHE A 159 4.29 -7.93 2.49
C PHE A 159 2.88 -8.10 3.06
N ASP A 160 2.65 -9.13 3.88
CA ASP A 160 1.36 -9.29 4.55
C ASP A 160 1.14 -8.13 5.53
N VAL A 161 0.14 -7.31 5.23
CA VAL A 161 -0.19 -6.10 6.00
C VAL A 161 -1.33 -6.33 6.99
N ILE A 162 -2.09 -7.43 6.83
CA ILE A 162 -3.33 -7.61 7.60
C ILE A 162 -3.10 -7.77 9.10
N MET A 163 -2.03 -8.46 9.48
CA MET A 163 -1.66 -8.60 10.90
C MET A 163 -1.18 -7.27 11.48
N ARG A 164 -0.34 -6.55 10.71
CA ARG A 164 0.21 -5.26 11.14
C ARG A 164 -0.86 -4.19 11.38
N ILE A 165 -1.85 -4.11 10.49
CA ILE A 165 -2.94 -3.15 10.67
C ILE A 165 -3.85 -3.59 11.81
N ALA A 166 -4.13 -4.87 11.96
CA ALA A 166 -4.95 -5.39 13.04
C ALA A 166 -4.37 -5.04 14.42
N ASP A 167 -3.05 -5.16 14.58
CA ASP A 167 -2.35 -4.77 15.81
C ASP A 167 -2.45 -3.26 16.10
N LYS A 168 -2.51 -2.41 15.04
CA LYS A 168 -2.62 -0.95 15.20
C LYS A 168 -4.03 -0.47 15.51
N VAL A 169 -5.07 -1.20 15.05
CA VAL A 169 -6.45 -0.73 15.13
C VAL A 169 -7.37 -1.63 15.96
N HIS A 170 -6.84 -2.73 16.50
CA HIS A 170 -7.53 -3.72 17.32
C HIS A 170 -8.85 -4.23 16.71
N ALA A 171 -8.90 -4.34 15.37
CA ALA A 171 -10.06 -4.83 14.63
C ALA A 171 -9.98 -6.34 14.33
N PRO A 172 -11.11 -7.05 14.33
CA PRO A 172 -11.18 -8.42 13.80
C PRO A 172 -10.63 -8.49 12.37
N HIS A 173 -9.75 -9.46 12.11
CA HIS A 173 -9.09 -9.60 10.82
C HIS A 173 -9.18 -11.01 10.27
N TYR A 174 -9.25 -11.10 8.95
CA TYR A 174 -9.51 -12.33 8.19
C TYR A 174 -8.43 -12.48 7.12
N PRO A 175 -7.29 -13.15 7.43
CA PRO A 175 -6.29 -13.47 6.44
C PRO A 175 -6.83 -14.46 5.41
N MET A 176 -6.33 -14.44 4.19
CA MET A 176 -6.66 -15.40 3.14
C MET A 176 -5.70 -16.60 3.21
N PRO A 177 -6.11 -17.76 3.80
CA PRO A 177 -5.19 -18.83 4.13
C PRO A 177 -4.93 -19.75 2.91
N VAL A 178 -4.40 -19.19 1.84
CA VAL A 178 -4.05 -19.88 0.60
C VAL A 178 -2.72 -19.35 0.06
N PRO A 179 -2.05 -20.06 -0.86
CA PRO A 179 -0.93 -19.51 -1.60
C PRO A 179 -1.30 -18.22 -2.35
N VAL A 180 -0.36 -17.28 -2.45
CA VAL A 180 -0.51 -16.08 -3.29
C VAL A 180 -0.76 -16.51 -4.74
N ILE A 181 0.07 -17.43 -5.24
CA ILE A 181 -0.08 -18.08 -6.54
C ILE A 181 0.16 -19.57 -6.32
N SER A 182 -0.81 -20.40 -6.65
CA SER A 182 -0.72 -21.85 -6.60
C SER A 182 0.18 -22.40 -7.72
N GLU A 183 0.68 -23.62 -7.58
CA GLU A 183 1.51 -24.24 -8.59
C GLU A 183 0.70 -24.55 -9.86
N THR A 184 -0.54 -25.05 -9.68
CA THR A 184 -1.45 -25.38 -10.79
C THR A 184 -2.84 -24.77 -10.59
N PRO A 185 -3.64 -24.62 -11.67
CA PRO A 185 -5.04 -24.21 -11.57
C PRO A 185 -5.90 -25.18 -10.75
N GLU A 186 -5.61 -26.49 -10.82
CA GLU A 186 -6.33 -27.56 -10.09
C GLU A 186 -6.07 -27.42 -8.58
N GLU A 187 -4.83 -27.17 -8.19
CA GLU A 187 -4.47 -26.90 -6.81
C GLU A 187 -5.20 -25.64 -6.29
N ASN A 188 -5.18 -24.55 -7.06
CA ASN A 188 -5.92 -23.35 -6.73
C ASN A 188 -7.40 -23.63 -6.52
N ALA A 189 -8.04 -24.39 -7.42
CA ALA A 189 -9.44 -24.78 -7.30
C ALA A 189 -9.71 -25.59 -6.02
N ALA A 190 -8.80 -26.49 -5.65
CA ALA A 190 -8.90 -27.27 -4.41
C ALA A 190 -8.85 -26.38 -3.16
N PHE A 191 -7.90 -25.41 -3.09
CA PHE A 191 -7.88 -24.44 -1.99
C PHE A 191 -9.16 -23.61 -1.93
N GLN A 192 -9.65 -23.14 -3.05
CA GLN A 192 -10.86 -22.31 -3.13
C GLN A 192 -12.14 -23.06 -2.71
N ALA A 193 -12.14 -24.40 -2.81
CA ALA A 193 -13.26 -25.23 -2.38
C ALA A 193 -13.36 -25.38 -0.86
N LEU A 194 -12.30 -25.07 -0.11
CA LEU A 194 -12.30 -25.20 1.34
C LEU A 194 -13.29 -24.19 1.98
N ARG A 195 -14.08 -24.68 2.96
CA ARG A 195 -15.10 -23.86 3.63
C ARG A 195 -14.55 -22.56 4.22
N PRO A 196 -13.45 -22.53 5.01
CA PRO A 196 -12.94 -21.29 5.57
C PRO A 196 -12.46 -20.31 4.48
N VAL A 197 -11.87 -20.80 3.40
CA VAL A 197 -11.44 -19.97 2.27
C VAL A 197 -12.64 -19.32 1.59
N ARG A 198 -13.70 -20.08 1.31
CA ARG A 198 -14.94 -19.53 0.74
C ARG A 198 -15.53 -18.42 1.61
N GLN A 199 -15.57 -18.61 2.94
CA GLN A 199 -16.08 -17.59 3.86
C GLN A 199 -15.30 -16.27 3.80
N VAL A 200 -13.96 -16.35 3.81
CA VAL A 200 -13.10 -15.16 3.69
C VAL A 200 -13.25 -14.49 2.32
N ARG A 201 -13.35 -15.29 1.24
CA ARG A 201 -13.59 -14.76 -0.12
C ARG A 201 -14.91 -14.02 -0.26
N GLU A 202 -16.01 -14.56 0.32
CA GLU A 202 -17.31 -13.87 0.30
C GLU A 202 -17.28 -12.59 1.13
N LEU A 203 -16.59 -12.58 2.28
CA LEU A 203 -16.38 -11.37 3.06
C LEU A 203 -15.61 -10.32 2.25
N ALA A 204 -14.54 -10.72 1.55
CA ALA A 204 -13.74 -9.82 0.73
C ALA A 204 -14.52 -9.24 -0.46
N LYS A 205 -15.37 -10.04 -1.11
CA LYS A 205 -16.27 -9.56 -2.18
C LYS A 205 -17.34 -8.58 -1.68
N ALA A 206 -17.75 -8.72 -0.42
CA ALA A 206 -18.73 -7.86 0.22
C ALA A 206 -18.12 -6.59 0.84
N ALA A 207 -16.83 -6.34 0.66
CA ALA A 207 -16.13 -5.20 1.25
C ALA A 207 -16.78 -3.85 0.90
N ASP A 208 -16.88 -2.97 1.90
CA ASP A 208 -17.44 -1.63 1.75
C ASP A 208 -16.41 -0.66 1.15
N VAL A 209 -15.12 -0.94 1.38
CA VAL A 209 -13.99 -0.24 0.77
C VAL A 209 -12.82 -1.20 0.58
N THR A 210 -12.08 -0.98 -0.48
CA THR A 210 -10.90 -1.78 -0.85
C THR A 210 -9.69 -0.88 -1.05
N PHE A 211 -8.55 -1.26 -0.45
CA PHE A 211 -7.26 -0.61 -0.66
C PHE A 211 -6.28 -1.60 -1.28
N VAL A 212 -5.66 -1.24 -2.39
CA VAL A 212 -4.74 -2.12 -3.13
C VAL A 212 -3.53 -1.38 -3.67
N GLY A 213 -2.40 -2.08 -3.78
CA GLY A 213 -1.29 -1.65 -4.60
C GLY A 213 -1.56 -1.87 -6.09
N VAL A 214 -0.77 -1.22 -6.95
CA VAL A 214 -0.71 -1.51 -8.39
C VAL A 214 0.74 -1.87 -8.74
N GLY A 215 0.93 -3.04 -9.34
CA GLY A 215 2.21 -3.49 -9.87
C GLY A 215 2.29 -3.26 -11.38
N GLN A 216 3.47 -2.87 -11.88
CA GLN A 216 3.80 -2.85 -13.30
C GLN A 216 4.22 -4.25 -13.76
N MET A 217 4.11 -4.51 -15.06
CA MET A 217 4.52 -5.78 -15.69
C MET A 217 5.73 -5.62 -16.61
N SER A 218 6.63 -4.66 -16.33
CA SER A 218 7.95 -4.51 -16.95
C SER A 218 8.94 -5.55 -16.38
N ASP A 219 10.16 -5.59 -16.91
CA ASP A 219 11.18 -6.59 -16.53
C ASP A 219 11.55 -6.56 -15.04
N ASP A 220 11.27 -5.45 -14.37
CA ASP A 220 11.37 -5.25 -12.92
C ASP A 220 10.05 -5.46 -12.17
N ALA A 221 9.10 -6.20 -12.75
CA ALA A 221 7.79 -6.46 -12.17
C ALA A 221 7.87 -6.95 -10.72
N PRO A 222 7.04 -6.40 -9.80
CA PRO A 222 7.00 -6.87 -8.41
C PRO A 222 6.77 -8.38 -8.26
N LEU A 223 5.92 -8.97 -9.09
CA LEU A 223 5.66 -10.41 -9.08
C LEU A 223 6.92 -11.24 -9.35
N LEU A 224 7.83 -10.75 -10.21
CA LEU A 224 9.12 -11.39 -10.48
C LEU A 224 10.12 -11.12 -9.34
N ALA A 225 10.24 -9.87 -8.92
CA ALA A 225 11.16 -9.47 -7.86
C ALA A 225 10.89 -10.19 -6.53
N ASP A 226 9.62 -10.44 -6.25
CA ASP A 226 9.14 -11.14 -5.04
C ASP A 226 9.01 -12.66 -5.28
N ARG A 227 9.48 -13.18 -6.43
CA ARG A 227 9.56 -14.62 -6.80
C ARG A 227 8.21 -15.34 -6.86
N PHE A 228 7.12 -14.63 -7.09
CA PHE A 228 5.80 -15.24 -7.32
C PHE A 228 5.66 -15.82 -8.71
N VAL A 229 6.42 -15.32 -9.68
CA VAL A 229 6.46 -15.84 -11.06
C VAL A 229 7.90 -16.01 -11.53
N GLN A 230 8.12 -16.90 -12.49
CA GLN A 230 9.42 -17.10 -13.14
C GLN A 230 9.63 -16.08 -14.28
N PRO A 231 10.89 -15.80 -14.69
CA PRO A 231 11.17 -14.90 -15.83
C PRO A 231 10.45 -15.30 -17.13
N SER A 232 10.34 -16.61 -17.39
CA SER A 232 9.63 -17.14 -18.56
C SER A 232 8.13 -16.87 -18.52
N GLU A 233 7.52 -16.93 -17.33
CA GLU A 233 6.10 -16.63 -17.13
C GLU A 233 5.82 -15.13 -17.30
N LEU A 234 6.69 -14.26 -16.75
CA LEU A 234 6.60 -12.81 -16.97
C LEU A 234 6.67 -12.48 -18.46
N ALA A 235 7.68 -13.03 -19.18
CA ALA A 235 7.83 -12.81 -20.61
C ALA A 235 6.62 -13.32 -21.42
N GLN A 236 5.97 -14.41 -20.98
CA GLN A 236 4.75 -14.89 -21.59
C GLN A 236 3.58 -13.93 -21.38
N MET A 237 3.37 -13.45 -20.15
CA MET A 237 2.33 -12.47 -19.84
C MET A 237 2.53 -11.15 -20.60
N GLN A 238 3.78 -10.66 -20.71
CA GLN A 238 4.11 -9.48 -21.52
C GLN A 238 3.74 -9.66 -22.99
N ARG A 239 4.03 -10.83 -23.59
CA ARG A 239 3.60 -11.15 -24.97
C ARG A 239 2.09 -11.21 -25.12
N GLN A 240 1.35 -11.52 -24.08
CA GLN A 240 -0.12 -11.51 -24.04
C GLN A 240 -0.68 -10.10 -23.79
N GLY A 241 0.16 -9.07 -23.66
CA GLY A 241 -0.24 -7.69 -23.48
C GLY A 241 -0.36 -7.26 -22.03
N ALA A 242 0.18 -8.03 -21.07
CA ALA A 242 0.19 -7.65 -19.66
C ALA A 242 0.85 -6.29 -19.44
N VAL A 243 0.14 -5.38 -18.76
CA VAL A 243 0.61 -4.02 -18.43
C VAL A 243 0.69 -3.80 -16.93
N GLY A 244 -0.22 -4.38 -16.19
CA GLY A 244 -0.28 -4.22 -14.75
C GLY A 244 -0.90 -5.40 -14.02
N GLU A 245 -0.78 -5.35 -12.70
CA GLU A 245 -1.46 -6.28 -11.80
C GLU A 245 -2.05 -5.55 -10.57
N VAL A 246 -3.10 -6.13 -10.03
CA VAL A 246 -3.70 -5.76 -8.74
C VAL A 246 -4.01 -7.03 -7.98
N ALA A 247 -3.49 -7.16 -6.76
CA ALA A 247 -3.65 -8.35 -5.92
C ALA A 247 -3.27 -9.66 -6.63
N GLY A 248 -2.22 -9.64 -7.46
CA GLY A 248 -1.74 -10.76 -8.25
C GLY A 248 -2.48 -11.00 -9.57
N TRP A 249 -3.62 -10.34 -9.79
CA TRP A 249 -4.43 -10.46 -11.02
C TRP A 249 -3.90 -9.54 -12.10
N VAL A 250 -3.37 -10.13 -13.16
CA VAL A 250 -2.73 -9.43 -14.29
C VAL A 250 -3.78 -8.98 -15.31
N PHE A 251 -3.59 -7.78 -15.86
CA PHE A 251 -4.47 -7.17 -16.86
C PHE A 251 -3.67 -6.47 -17.98
N ASP A 252 -4.34 -6.28 -19.11
CA ASP A 252 -3.82 -5.59 -20.29
C ASP A 252 -3.95 -4.05 -20.20
N ARG A 253 -3.63 -3.34 -21.31
CA ARG A 253 -3.67 -1.88 -21.39
C ARG A 253 -5.07 -1.28 -21.29
N GLU A 254 -6.09 -2.04 -21.63
CA GLU A 254 -7.50 -1.70 -21.52
C GLU A 254 -8.05 -1.99 -20.12
N GLY A 255 -7.24 -2.59 -19.23
CA GLY A 255 -7.62 -3.02 -17.89
C GLY A 255 -8.50 -4.27 -17.88
N VAL A 256 -8.43 -5.07 -18.95
CA VAL A 256 -9.09 -6.37 -19.02
C VAL A 256 -8.17 -7.43 -18.45
N TYR A 257 -8.66 -8.21 -17.50
CA TYR A 257 -7.89 -9.30 -16.91
C TYR A 257 -7.58 -10.38 -17.93
N LEU A 258 -6.33 -10.86 -17.97
CA LEU A 258 -5.94 -11.99 -18.79
C LEU A 258 -6.70 -13.25 -18.34
N GLU A 259 -7.22 -14.02 -19.30
CA GLU A 259 -8.08 -15.19 -18.97
C GLU A 259 -7.29 -16.40 -18.48
N HIS A 260 -6.03 -16.56 -18.90
CA HIS A 260 -5.22 -17.76 -18.71
C HIS A 260 -3.87 -17.47 -18.03
N GLY A 261 -3.09 -18.50 -17.81
CA GLY A 261 -1.75 -18.41 -17.25
C GLY A 261 -1.78 -18.09 -15.75
N ASN A 262 -1.09 -17.03 -15.34
CA ASN A 262 -0.99 -16.67 -13.93
C ASN A 262 -2.35 -16.49 -13.24
N ASN A 263 -3.31 -15.86 -13.92
CA ASN A 263 -4.61 -15.54 -13.32
C ASN A 263 -5.42 -16.78 -12.92
N SER A 264 -5.23 -17.93 -13.58
CA SER A 264 -5.89 -19.18 -13.17
C SER A 264 -5.34 -19.77 -11.87
N ARG A 265 -4.18 -19.31 -11.41
CA ARG A 265 -3.46 -19.81 -10.23
C ARG A 265 -3.51 -18.85 -9.04
N VAL A 266 -4.03 -17.64 -9.21
CA VAL A 266 -4.10 -16.63 -8.13
C VAL A 266 -5.07 -17.07 -7.05
N GLY A 267 -4.58 -17.23 -5.82
CA GLY A 267 -5.39 -17.68 -4.67
C GLY A 267 -6.32 -16.61 -4.11
N GLY A 268 -6.03 -15.33 -4.41
CA GLY A 268 -6.77 -14.18 -3.91
C GLY A 268 -8.11 -13.92 -4.60
N VAL A 269 -8.76 -12.82 -4.23
CA VAL A 269 -10.04 -12.38 -4.80
C VAL A 269 -9.79 -11.39 -5.93
N ARG A 270 -10.34 -11.66 -7.11
CA ARG A 270 -10.31 -10.73 -8.23
C ARG A 270 -11.29 -9.57 -7.97
N ILE A 271 -10.80 -8.36 -8.12
CA ILE A 271 -11.63 -7.16 -8.03
C ILE A 271 -12.45 -7.06 -9.32
N ALA A 272 -13.76 -7.03 -9.20
CA ALA A 272 -14.62 -6.85 -10.37
C ALA A 272 -14.52 -5.40 -10.88
N ALA A 273 -14.47 -5.23 -12.20
CA ALA A 273 -14.49 -3.90 -12.82
C ALA A 273 -15.85 -3.22 -12.64
N GLY A 274 -15.85 -1.89 -12.57
CA GLY A 274 -17.07 -1.08 -12.54
C GLY A 274 -17.84 -1.08 -11.23
N GLN A 275 -17.19 -1.44 -10.11
CA GLN A 275 -17.81 -1.36 -8.79
C GLN A 275 -18.15 0.10 -8.41
N THR A 276 -19.24 0.26 -7.68
CA THR A 276 -19.64 1.55 -7.09
C THR A 276 -19.00 1.82 -5.74
N ARG A 277 -18.67 0.76 -4.99
CA ARG A 277 -17.93 0.86 -3.73
C ARG A 277 -16.50 1.32 -4.00
N PRO A 278 -15.88 2.10 -3.09
CA PRO A 278 -14.52 2.59 -3.29
C PRO A 278 -13.50 1.45 -3.43
N VAL A 279 -12.77 1.46 -4.54
CA VAL A 279 -11.59 0.64 -4.77
C VAL A 279 -10.42 1.58 -5.01
N ILE A 280 -9.61 1.78 -3.99
CA ILE A 280 -8.57 2.81 -3.94
C ILE A 280 -7.21 2.18 -4.21
N GLY A 281 -6.62 2.54 -5.35
CA GLY A 281 -5.26 2.17 -5.69
C GLY A 281 -4.25 3.07 -4.99
N ILE A 282 -3.21 2.48 -4.40
CA ILE A 282 -2.08 3.21 -3.82
C ILE A 282 -0.85 2.87 -4.64
N ALA A 283 -0.40 3.80 -5.45
CA ALA A 283 0.73 3.57 -6.34
C ALA A 283 1.43 4.88 -6.69
N ALA A 284 2.76 4.85 -6.66
CA ALA A 284 3.62 5.95 -7.03
C ALA A 284 4.86 5.45 -7.78
N GLY A 285 5.40 6.30 -8.63
CA GLY A 285 6.50 6.03 -9.54
C GLY A 285 6.06 6.11 -11.00
N PRO A 286 6.75 6.91 -11.84
CA PRO A 286 6.38 7.11 -13.25
C PRO A 286 6.36 5.81 -14.08
N SER A 287 7.16 4.80 -13.72
CA SER A 287 7.16 3.47 -14.35
C SER A 287 5.84 2.73 -14.19
N LYS A 288 5.06 3.04 -13.14
CA LYS A 288 3.74 2.47 -12.87
C LYS A 288 2.60 3.17 -13.62
N ALA A 289 2.85 4.31 -14.27
CA ALA A 289 1.81 5.09 -14.94
C ALA A 289 1.01 4.28 -15.98
N PRO A 290 1.59 3.38 -16.80
CA PRO A 290 0.82 2.54 -17.71
C PRO A 290 -0.16 1.61 -16.97
N ALA A 291 0.31 0.94 -15.92
CA ALA A 291 -0.50 0.02 -15.13
C ALA A 291 -1.63 0.76 -14.38
N ILE A 292 -1.32 1.90 -13.76
CA ILE A 292 -2.33 2.74 -13.08
C ILE A 292 -3.40 3.19 -14.08
N ARG A 293 -2.98 3.71 -15.24
CA ARG A 293 -3.92 4.16 -16.27
C ARG A 293 -4.81 3.02 -16.76
N ALA A 294 -4.24 1.85 -17.04
CA ALA A 294 -5.00 0.68 -17.46
C ALA A 294 -6.05 0.27 -16.41
N ALA A 295 -5.66 0.21 -15.13
CA ALA A 295 -6.57 -0.12 -14.05
C ALA A 295 -7.72 0.91 -13.88
N LEU A 296 -7.47 2.20 -14.18
CA LEU A 296 -8.48 3.26 -14.16
C LEU A 296 -9.41 3.17 -15.39
N VAL A 297 -8.85 2.98 -16.60
CA VAL A 297 -9.62 2.83 -17.85
C VAL A 297 -10.53 1.62 -17.78
N GLY A 298 -10.00 0.46 -17.36
CA GLY A 298 -10.77 -0.77 -17.17
C GLY A 298 -11.70 -0.74 -15.95
N ARG A 299 -11.74 0.39 -15.19
CA ARG A 299 -12.58 0.57 -14.00
C ARG A 299 -12.37 -0.51 -12.94
N ILE A 300 -11.15 -1.08 -12.87
CA ILE A 300 -10.72 -1.93 -11.76
C ILE A 300 -10.62 -1.07 -10.49
N LEU A 301 -10.10 0.17 -10.65
CA LEU A 301 -10.02 1.18 -9.61
C LEU A 301 -11.00 2.32 -9.90
N ASN A 302 -11.58 2.88 -8.85
CA ASN A 302 -12.38 4.11 -8.89
C ASN A 302 -11.89 5.14 -7.86
N GLY A 303 -10.73 4.89 -7.24
CA GLY A 303 -10.00 5.80 -6.37
C GLY A 303 -8.50 5.65 -6.57
N LEU A 304 -7.74 6.70 -6.30
CA LEU A 304 -6.29 6.74 -6.47
C LEU A 304 -5.62 7.59 -5.40
N VAL A 305 -4.54 7.06 -4.80
CA VAL A 305 -3.55 7.83 -4.04
C VAL A 305 -2.21 7.71 -4.76
N THR A 306 -1.64 8.84 -5.17
CA THR A 306 -0.40 8.87 -5.98
C THR A 306 0.41 10.13 -5.70
N ASP A 307 1.56 10.30 -6.35
CA ASP A 307 2.37 11.53 -6.31
C ASP A 307 2.19 12.39 -7.58
N GLU A 308 2.68 13.64 -7.51
CA GLU A 308 2.58 14.60 -8.63
C GLU A 308 3.21 14.07 -9.92
N ASN A 309 4.39 13.44 -9.85
CA ASN A 309 5.10 12.96 -11.03
C ASN A 309 4.34 11.81 -11.70
N THR A 310 3.83 10.90 -10.91
CA THR A 310 3.00 9.79 -11.39
C THR A 310 1.67 10.30 -11.94
N ALA A 311 1.01 11.25 -11.26
CA ALA A 311 -0.23 11.86 -11.71
C ALA A 311 -0.07 12.50 -13.09
N ARG A 312 0.99 13.31 -13.28
CA ARG A 312 1.32 13.91 -14.60
C ARG A 312 1.57 12.84 -15.66
N ALA A 313 2.32 11.77 -15.33
CA ALA A 313 2.60 10.68 -16.27
C ALA A 313 1.34 9.89 -16.67
N VAL A 314 0.39 9.69 -15.75
CA VAL A 314 -0.91 9.06 -16.01
C VAL A 314 -1.77 9.94 -16.92
N LEU A 315 -1.79 11.26 -16.69
CA LEU A 315 -2.54 12.22 -17.49
C LEU A 315 -1.93 12.47 -18.88
N ALA A 316 -0.60 12.43 -19.03
CA ALA A 316 0.09 12.70 -20.29
C ALA A 316 -0.09 11.59 -21.35
N ARG A 317 -0.47 10.38 -20.97
CA ARG A 317 -0.66 9.25 -21.91
C ARG A 317 -2.07 9.26 -22.47
N ASN A 318 -2.17 9.26 -23.79
CA ASN A 318 -3.43 9.12 -24.54
C ASN A 318 -3.85 7.67 -24.68
#